data_b05f317b2f1c6e9bbbc8665803db8769
#
_entry.id   b05f317b2f1c6e9bbbc8665803db8769
#
_cell.length_a   1.000
_cell.length_b   1.000
_cell.length_c   1.000
_cell.angle_alpha   90.00
_cell.angle_beta   90.00
_cell.angle_gamma   90.00
#
_symmetry.space_group_name_H-M   'P 1'
#
loop_
_entity.id
_entity.type
_entity.pdbx_description
1 polymer ?
#
loop_
_entity_poly.entity_id
_entity_poly.type
_entity_poly.pdbx_seq_one_letter_code
_entity_poly.pdbx_strand_id
1 'polypeptide(L)'
;SYKLNKETLSNAQGTPGMDKKELLRSILNKKIKLIDYENIRDKNGTRYLGFGRFAGIVGCYNTLNLFLSQNNFQTLARAYKINDYERIKNNLSEVRFPKFKLLITGDGRVNNGVQEILKYTNINQVSIKEYLEKNFEYPVYCNLETKDYVFHKNKKSFELKHFIENPKEYETSTFEYLKESDIFISAHYWDPSSPKIFTKNQIKKFTKLKVIGDVTCDIDGSVPTTIKSTTIEEPNFYLNTETFLEIEKTKSNIAVMAVDNLPSELPRDSSTEFGNGIVNEVIPYMLEKDDGRILNSTIAMEGRFLEKYNYLNDYINS
;
A
#
# COMPACT_ATOMS: atom_id res chain seq x y z
N SER A 1 2.65 -13.21 -3.91
CA SER A 1 3.43 -14.04 -2.98
C SER A 1 4.77 -13.37 -2.76
N TYR A 2 4.96 -12.70 -1.62
CA TYR A 2 6.31 -12.33 -1.18
C TYR A 2 7.10 -13.64 -1.09
N LYS A 3 7.93 -13.92 -2.07
CA LYS A 3 9.05 -14.80 -1.86
C LYS A 3 9.92 -14.09 -0.83
N LEU A 4 10.05 -14.63 0.35
CA LEU A 4 11.16 -14.32 1.25
C LEU A 4 12.44 -14.66 0.47
N ASN A 5 12.87 -13.72 -0.39
CA ASN A 5 14.15 -13.86 -1.07
C ASN A 5 15.25 -13.35 -0.14
N LYS A 6 16.50 -13.66 -0.47
CA LYS A 6 17.68 -13.23 0.29
C LYS A 6 17.70 -11.72 0.60
N GLU A 7 17.18 -10.89 -0.31
CA GLU A 7 17.14 -9.43 -0.17
C GLU A 7 16.07 -8.92 0.79
N THR A 8 14.88 -9.54 0.80
CA THR A 8 13.80 -9.19 1.75
C THR A 8 14.21 -9.49 3.20
N LEU A 9 15.01 -10.53 3.41
CA LEU A 9 15.58 -10.83 4.73
C LEU A 9 16.72 -9.88 5.13
N SER A 10 17.44 -9.28 4.15
CA SER A 10 18.53 -8.33 4.43
C SER A 10 18.05 -6.91 4.69
N ASN A 11 16.92 -6.49 4.11
CA ASN A 11 16.44 -5.10 4.10
C ASN A 11 15.46 -4.72 5.21
N ALA A 12 15.03 -5.64 6.08
CA ALA A 12 14.27 -5.29 7.26
C ALA A 12 15.20 -4.65 8.31
N GLN A 13 15.62 -3.43 8.06
CA GLN A 13 16.23 -2.55 9.05
C GLN A 13 15.14 -2.12 10.03
N GLY A 14 15.26 -2.50 11.31
CA GLY A 14 14.32 -1.98 12.29
C GLY A 14 14.27 -2.64 13.65
N THR A 15 15.18 -3.54 14.00
CA THR A 15 15.37 -3.91 15.41
C THR A 15 16.85 -4.21 15.66
N PRO A 16 17.54 -3.44 16.50
CA PRO A 16 18.88 -3.82 16.93
C PRO A 16 18.75 -5.06 17.81
N GLY A 17 19.34 -6.20 17.41
CA GLY A 17 19.57 -7.23 18.39
C GLY A 17 19.57 -8.68 18.03
N MET A 18 19.00 -9.15 16.94
CA MET A 18 19.12 -10.59 16.62
C MET A 18 19.34 -10.78 15.12
N ASP A 19 20.46 -11.46 14.76
CA ASP A 19 20.64 -11.94 13.40
C ASP A 19 19.48 -12.88 13.06
N LYS A 20 18.81 -12.62 11.95
CA LYS A 20 17.67 -13.42 11.49
C LYS A 20 18.02 -14.89 11.31
N LYS A 21 19.28 -15.19 10.99
CA LYS A 21 19.79 -16.56 10.95
C LYS A 21 19.78 -17.20 12.34
N GLU A 22 20.24 -16.48 13.35
CA GLU A 22 20.23 -16.96 14.74
C GLU A 22 18.80 -17.17 15.25
N LEU A 23 17.87 -16.29 14.90
CA LEU A 23 16.46 -16.45 15.23
C LEU A 23 15.91 -17.75 14.61
N LEU A 24 16.12 -17.97 13.31
CA LEU A 24 15.66 -19.17 12.63
C LEU A 24 16.31 -20.44 13.20
N ARG A 25 17.63 -20.43 13.47
CA ARG A 25 18.33 -21.54 14.14
C ARG A 25 17.72 -21.83 15.52
N SER A 26 17.43 -20.79 16.30
CA SER A 26 16.81 -20.94 17.63
C SER A 26 15.41 -21.57 17.53
N ILE A 27 14.61 -21.18 16.55
CA ILE A 27 13.29 -21.73 16.28
C ILE A 27 13.39 -23.24 15.97
N LEU A 28 14.31 -23.63 15.09
CA LEU A 28 14.55 -25.05 14.75
C LEU A 28 15.03 -25.83 15.95
N ASN A 29 16.05 -25.36 16.67
CA ASN A 29 16.63 -26.04 17.84
C ASN A 29 15.59 -26.25 18.95
N LYS A 30 14.69 -25.28 19.15
CA LYS A 30 13.61 -25.37 20.13
C LYS A 30 12.37 -26.10 19.61
N LYS A 31 12.40 -26.60 18.38
CA LYS A 31 11.30 -27.31 17.72
C LYS A 31 9.98 -26.47 17.70
N ILE A 32 10.09 -25.16 17.63
CA ILE A 32 8.94 -24.25 17.60
C ILE A 32 8.23 -24.40 16.26
N LYS A 33 6.89 -24.46 16.28
CA LYS A 33 6.07 -24.34 15.07
C LYS A 33 5.98 -22.86 14.68
N LEU A 34 6.61 -22.48 13.56
CA LEU A 34 6.60 -21.14 13.01
C LEU A 34 5.58 -21.07 11.88
N ILE A 35 4.57 -20.22 12.05
CA ILE A 35 3.51 -19.99 11.08
C ILE A 35 3.62 -18.56 10.57
N ASP A 36 3.62 -18.37 9.25
CA ASP A 36 3.56 -17.07 8.61
C ASP A 36 2.12 -16.64 8.39
N TYR A 37 1.65 -15.69 9.18
CA TYR A 37 0.27 -15.19 9.07
C TYR A 37 -0.04 -14.56 7.71
N GLU A 38 0.94 -14.04 7.00
CA GLU A 38 0.75 -13.46 5.66
C GLU A 38 0.44 -14.52 4.60
N ASN A 39 0.80 -15.76 4.85
CA ASN A 39 0.51 -16.90 3.99
C ASN A 39 -0.78 -17.64 4.37
N ILE A 40 -1.48 -17.23 5.42
CA ILE A 40 -2.79 -17.78 5.77
C ILE A 40 -3.82 -17.25 4.78
N ARG A 41 -4.28 -18.13 3.89
CA ARG A 41 -5.14 -17.78 2.74
C ARG A 41 -6.36 -18.69 2.69
N ASP A 42 -7.43 -18.15 2.11
CA ASP A 42 -8.59 -18.95 1.72
C ASP A 42 -8.27 -19.84 0.49
N LYS A 43 -9.25 -20.66 0.11
CA LYS A 43 -9.15 -21.54 -1.07
C LYS A 43 -9.03 -20.79 -2.41
N ASN A 44 -9.33 -19.52 -2.43
CA ASN A 44 -9.19 -18.65 -3.61
C ASN A 44 -7.84 -17.91 -3.62
N GLY A 45 -6.99 -18.14 -2.62
CA GLY A 45 -5.69 -17.49 -2.47
C GLY A 45 -5.74 -16.11 -1.80
N THR A 46 -6.90 -15.66 -1.32
CA THR A 46 -7.04 -14.38 -0.62
C THR A 46 -6.50 -14.49 0.80
N ARG A 47 -5.68 -13.55 1.23
CA ARG A 47 -5.16 -13.52 2.61
C ARG A 47 -6.30 -13.25 3.60
N TYR A 48 -6.34 -13.96 4.71
CA TYR A 48 -7.26 -13.64 5.81
C TYR A 48 -6.79 -12.45 6.62
N LEU A 49 -5.52 -12.36 6.92
CA LEU A 49 -4.92 -11.35 7.79
C LEU A 49 -4.14 -10.30 7.02
N GLY A 50 -4.15 -9.07 7.53
CA GLY A 50 -3.35 -7.98 7.01
C GLY A 50 -3.90 -6.61 7.40
N PHE A 51 -3.04 -5.62 7.37
CA PHE A 51 -3.34 -4.23 7.75
C PHE A 51 -3.70 -3.33 6.56
N GLY A 52 -3.89 -3.91 5.35
CA GLY A 52 -4.06 -3.13 4.12
C GLY A 52 -5.25 -2.17 4.14
N ARG A 53 -6.37 -2.54 4.79
CA ARG A 53 -7.52 -1.64 4.94
C ARG A 53 -7.13 -0.37 5.71
N PHE A 54 -6.47 -0.49 6.85
CA PHE A 54 -6.02 0.66 7.63
C PHE A 54 -4.89 1.42 6.98
N ALA A 55 -4.02 0.76 6.21
CA ALA A 55 -3.05 1.46 5.37
C ALA A 55 -3.75 2.39 4.36
N GLY A 56 -4.83 1.92 3.73
CA GLY A 56 -5.64 2.72 2.81
C GLY A 56 -6.37 3.88 3.50
N ILE A 57 -7.01 3.61 4.65
CA ILE A 57 -7.72 4.63 5.44
C ILE A 57 -6.77 5.77 5.84
N VAL A 58 -5.66 5.44 6.50
CA VAL A 58 -4.70 6.43 7.01
C VAL A 58 -3.93 7.07 5.87
N GLY A 59 -3.56 6.30 4.84
CA GLY A 59 -2.89 6.82 3.65
C GLY A 59 -3.72 7.87 2.91
N CYS A 60 -5.01 7.61 2.72
CA CYS A 60 -5.94 8.59 2.14
C CYS A 60 -6.08 9.82 3.03
N TYR A 61 -6.31 9.64 4.33
CA TYR A 61 -6.43 10.72 5.30
C TYR A 61 -5.21 11.65 5.29
N ASN A 62 -4.02 11.07 5.37
CA ASN A 62 -2.76 11.83 5.34
C ASN A 62 -2.54 12.55 4.01
N THR A 63 -2.89 11.92 2.89
CA THR A 63 -2.78 12.52 1.56
C THR A 63 -3.71 13.71 1.39
N LEU A 64 -4.97 13.59 1.83
CA LEU A 64 -5.93 14.70 1.83
C LEU A 64 -5.46 15.84 2.74
N ASN A 65 -4.94 15.52 3.92
CA ASN A 65 -4.40 16.51 4.85
C ASN A 65 -3.17 17.23 4.28
N LEU A 66 -2.29 16.50 3.58
CA LEU A 66 -1.16 17.08 2.87
C LEU A 66 -1.61 18.04 1.77
N PHE A 67 -2.65 17.69 1.01
CA PHE A 67 -3.23 18.56 -0.02
C PHE A 67 -3.80 19.85 0.59
N LEU A 68 -4.53 19.78 1.70
CA LEU A 68 -5.01 20.95 2.43
C LEU A 68 -3.86 21.87 2.85
N SER A 69 -2.80 21.27 3.42
CA SER A 69 -1.58 22.00 3.85
C SER A 69 -0.85 22.68 2.68
N GLN A 70 -0.78 22.02 1.51
CA GLN A 70 -0.11 22.58 0.33
C GLN A 70 -0.85 23.79 -0.26
N ASN A 71 -2.16 23.83 -0.09
CA ASN A 71 -3.02 24.87 -0.66
C ASN A 71 -3.46 25.90 0.41
N ASN A 72 -2.80 25.93 1.58
CA ASN A 72 -3.07 26.83 2.69
C ASN A 72 -4.52 26.77 3.22
N PHE A 73 -5.16 25.61 3.12
CA PHE A 73 -6.44 25.36 3.78
C PHE A 73 -6.21 24.91 5.23
N GLN A 74 -7.26 24.95 6.03
CA GLN A 74 -7.23 24.41 7.39
C GLN A 74 -6.91 22.93 7.36
N THR A 75 -5.83 22.53 8.02
CA THR A 75 -5.40 21.14 8.13
C THR A 75 -6.15 20.41 9.22
N LEU A 76 -6.27 19.10 9.04
CA LEU A 76 -6.80 18.18 10.03
C LEU A 76 -5.71 17.79 11.05
N ALA A 77 -6.14 17.43 12.26
CA ALA A 77 -5.22 16.81 13.21
C ALA A 77 -4.70 15.47 12.66
N ARG A 78 -3.44 15.13 12.94
CA ARG A 78 -2.84 13.87 12.50
C ARG A 78 -3.59 12.67 13.08
N ALA A 79 -3.72 11.58 12.33
CA ALA A 79 -4.46 10.38 12.71
C ALA A 79 -3.97 9.82 14.06
N TYR A 80 -2.66 9.74 14.28
CA TYR A 80 -2.09 9.24 15.54
C TYR A 80 -2.39 10.11 16.78
N LYS A 81 -2.67 11.40 16.57
CA LYS A 81 -3.09 12.31 17.66
C LYS A 81 -4.57 12.15 18.01
N ILE A 82 -5.39 11.81 17.04
CA ILE A 82 -6.82 11.51 17.23
C ILE A 82 -6.97 10.13 17.87
N ASN A 83 -6.21 9.15 17.38
CA ASN A 83 -6.12 7.76 17.84
C ASN A 83 -7.50 7.06 17.97
N ASP A 84 -8.43 7.40 17.08
CA ASP A 84 -9.80 6.91 17.07
C ASP A 84 -10.41 7.04 15.68
N TYR A 85 -10.78 5.91 15.06
CA TYR A 85 -11.26 5.90 13.68
C TYR A 85 -12.64 6.59 13.55
N GLU A 86 -13.54 6.44 14.53
CA GLU A 86 -14.84 7.10 14.50
C GLU A 86 -14.70 8.63 14.52
N ARG A 87 -13.76 9.15 15.33
CA ARG A 87 -13.45 10.59 15.35
C ARG A 87 -12.85 11.07 14.03
N ILE A 88 -12.02 10.27 13.37
CA ILE A 88 -11.50 10.60 12.04
C ILE A 88 -12.64 10.77 11.03
N LYS A 89 -13.61 9.86 11.02
CA LYS A 89 -14.78 9.94 10.15
C LYS A 89 -15.59 11.22 10.41
N ASN A 90 -15.85 11.50 11.68
CA ASN A 90 -16.57 12.71 12.08
C ASN A 90 -15.85 13.97 11.63
N ASN A 91 -14.54 14.07 11.89
CA ASN A 91 -13.72 15.22 11.47
C ASN A 91 -13.76 15.41 9.95
N LEU A 92 -13.69 14.32 9.17
CA LEU A 92 -13.75 14.40 7.71
C LEU A 92 -15.12 14.89 7.20
N SER A 93 -16.20 14.48 7.86
CA SER A 93 -17.56 14.87 7.47
C SER A 93 -17.84 16.37 7.64
N GLU A 94 -17.08 17.04 8.49
CA GLU A 94 -17.16 18.48 8.73
C GLU A 94 -16.32 19.30 7.71
N VAL A 95 -15.35 18.66 7.04
CA VAL A 95 -14.50 19.34 6.06
C VAL A 95 -15.23 19.56 4.74
N ARG A 96 -15.13 20.77 4.22
CA ARG A 96 -15.53 21.09 2.84
C ARG A 96 -14.28 21.20 1.98
N PHE A 97 -13.96 20.10 1.30
CA PHE A 97 -12.84 20.06 0.39
C PHE A 97 -13.09 20.97 -0.82
N PRO A 98 -12.08 21.74 -1.25
CA PRO A 98 -12.16 22.55 -2.47
C PRO A 98 -12.23 21.65 -3.71
N LYS A 99 -12.46 22.24 -4.87
CA LYS A 99 -12.42 21.48 -6.13
C LYS A 99 -11.02 20.94 -6.41
N PHE A 100 -10.96 19.67 -6.76
CA PHE A 100 -9.79 18.95 -7.27
C PHE A 100 -10.21 17.64 -7.96
N LYS A 101 -9.30 17.06 -8.69
CA LYS A 101 -9.40 15.70 -9.23
C LYS A 101 -8.43 14.76 -8.50
N LEU A 102 -8.95 13.75 -7.84
CA LEU A 102 -8.17 12.69 -7.17
C LEU A 102 -8.21 11.42 -8.01
N LEU A 103 -7.04 10.91 -8.38
CA LEU A 103 -6.89 9.60 -8.99
C LEU A 103 -6.46 8.56 -7.95
N ILE A 104 -7.06 7.38 -8.01
CA ILE A 104 -6.70 6.24 -7.16
C ILE A 104 -6.44 5.04 -8.07
N THR A 105 -5.39 4.27 -7.79
CA THR A 105 -5.12 3.00 -8.48
C THR A 105 -5.18 1.84 -7.52
N GLY A 106 -5.79 0.74 -7.96
CA GLY A 106 -5.89 -0.53 -7.23
C GLY A 106 -7.31 -1.03 -7.05
N ASP A 107 -7.42 -2.27 -6.59
CA ASP A 107 -8.67 -3.01 -6.40
C ASP A 107 -8.62 -3.95 -5.17
N GLY A 108 -7.54 -3.84 -4.37
CA GLY A 108 -7.31 -4.66 -3.19
C GLY A 108 -7.77 -4.01 -1.88
N ARG A 109 -7.34 -4.60 -0.75
CA ARG A 109 -7.70 -4.14 0.60
C ARG A 109 -7.30 -2.69 0.90
N VAL A 110 -6.15 -2.26 0.38
CA VAL A 110 -5.67 -0.89 0.53
C VAL A 110 -6.64 0.07 -0.13
N ASN A 111 -7.00 -0.20 -1.37
CA ASN A 111 -7.98 0.61 -2.10
C ASN A 111 -9.36 0.61 -1.43
N ASN A 112 -9.81 -0.53 -0.89
CA ASN A 112 -11.06 -0.59 -0.14
C ASN A 112 -11.04 0.36 1.06
N GLY A 113 -9.92 0.46 1.78
CA GLY A 113 -9.72 1.42 2.86
C GLY A 113 -9.75 2.86 2.39
N VAL A 114 -9.12 3.17 1.24
CA VAL A 114 -9.19 4.50 0.62
C VAL A 114 -10.63 4.87 0.27
N GLN A 115 -11.36 4.00 -0.41
CA GLN A 115 -12.76 4.25 -0.77
C GLN A 115 -13.69 4.33 0.44
N GLU A 116 -13.41 3.55 1.48
CA GLU A 116 -14.18 3.60 2.73
C GLU A 116 -14.11 4.97 3.38
N ILE A 117 -12.91 5.53 3.54
CA ILE A 117 -12.75 6.83 4.20
C ILE A 117 -13.30 7.99 3.35
N LEU A 118 -13.25 7.89 2.03
CA LEU A 118 -13.82 8.89 1.13
C LEU A 118 -15.35 9.05 1.25
N LYS A 119 -16.06 8.01 1.70
CA LYS A 119 -17.51 8.07 1.95
C LYS A 119 -17.90 9.07 3.04
N TYR A 120 -16.97 9.47 3.88
CA TYR A 120 -17.15 10.47 4.95
C TYR A 120 -16.71 11.88 4.52
N THR A 121 -16.58 12.12 3.22
CA THR A 121 -16.17 13.41 2.65
C THR A 121 -17.20 13.92 1.65
N ASN A 122 -17.05 15.15 1.19
CA ASN A 122 -17.84 15.69 0.07
C ASN A 122 -17.19 15.42 -1.31
N ILE A 123 -16.25 14.45 -1.40
CA ILE A 123 -15.55 14.09 -2.63
C ILE A 123 -16.38 13.05 -3.37
N ASN A 124 -16.86 13.38 -4.57
CA ASN A 124 -17.78 12.50 -5.31
C ASN A 124 -17.03 11.55 -6.24
N GLN A 125 -17.45 10.30 -6.29
CA GLN A 125 -16.95 9.36 -7.28
C GLN A 125 -17.52 9.69 -8.67
N VAL A 126 -16.66 9.64 -9.68
CA VAL A 126 -17.04 9.78 -11.07
C VAL A 126 -16.52 8.61 -11.90
N SER A 127 -17.15 8.36 -13.05
CA SER A 127 -16.68 7.36 -13.99
C SER A 127 -15.35 7.77 -14.65
N ILE A 128 -14.60 6.79 -15.17
CA ILE A 128 -13.34 7.01 -15.89
C ILE A 128 -13.55 7.99 -17.05
N LYS A 129 -14.63 7.84 -17.80
CA LYS A 129 -14.98 8.71 -18.93
C LYS A 129 -15.20 10.16 -18.46
N GLU A 130 -16.02 10.37 -17.43
CA GLU A 130 -16.30 11.71 -16.91
C GLU A 130 -15.04 12.36 -16.33
N TYR A 131 -14.18 11.56 -15.67
CA TYR A 131 -12.91 12.05 -15.12
C TYR A 131 -12.01 12.67 -16.18
N LEU A 132 -11.93 12.07 -17.36
CA LEU A 132 -11.12 12.58 -18.47
C LEU A 132 -11.81 13.74 -19.24
N GLU A 133 -13.12 13.66 -19.48
CA GLU A 133 -13.82 14.52 -20.39
C GLU A 133 -14.45 15.77 -19.74
N LYS A 134 -14.72 15.73 -18.42
CA LYS A 134 -15.45 16.80 -17.73
C LYS A 134 -14.56 17.63 -16.80
N ASN A 135 -14.91 18.90 -16.67
CA ASN A 135 -14.46 19.76 -15.58
C ASN A 135 -15.55 19.79 -14.50
N PHE A 136 -15.13 19.86 -13.23
CA PHE A 136 -16.01 19.85 -12.07
C PHE A 136 -15.76 21.11 -11.22
N GLU A 137 -16.81 21.67 -10.64
CA GLU A 137 -16.71 22.80 -9.69
C GLU A 137 -16.69 22.32 -8.22
N TYR A 138 -16.60 21.02 -8.02
CA TYR A 138 -16.54 20.34 -6.72
C TYR A 138 -15.47 19.22 -6.76
N PRO A 139 -15.01 18.72 -5.60
CA PRO A 139 -14.00 17.67 -5.56
C PRO A 139 -14.57 16.34 -6.07
N VAL A 140 -13.77 15.67 -6.90
CA VAL A 140 -14.12 14.35 -7.44
C VAL A 140 -12.96 13.37 -7.33
N TYR A 141 -13.28 12.08 -7.28
CA TYR A 141 -12.29 11.04 -7.44
C TYR A 141 -12.70 10.00 -8.50
N CYS A 142 -11.68 9.44 -9.14
CA CYS A 142 -11.81 8.29 -10.01
C CYS A 142 -10.94 7.16 -9.48
N ASN A 143 -11.49 5.95 -9.43
CA ASN A 143 -10.75 4.74 -9.10
C ASN A 143 -10.49 3.92 -10.37
N LEU A 144 -9.22 3.60 -10.61
CA LEU A 144 -8.80 2.68 -11.65
C LEU A 144 -8.50 1.32 -11.02
N GLU A 145 -9.24 0.30 -11.40
CA GLU A 145 -8.88 -1.09 -11.12
C GLU A 145 -7.68 -1.51 -11.98
N THR A 146 -6.96 -2.55 -11.59
CA THR A 146 -5.76 -2.99 -12.31
C THR A 146 -6.00 -3.18 -13.81
N LYS A 147 -7.15 -3.73 -14.20
CA LYS A 147 -7.55 -3.93 -15.61
C LYS A 147 -7.73 -2.64 -16.41
N ASP A 148 -7.94 -1.49 -15.74
CA ASP A 148 -8.24 -0.21 -16.41
C ASP A 148 -6.97 0.52 -16.85
N TYR A 149 -5.81 0.16 -16.27
CA TYR A 149 -4.55 0.84 -16.55
C TYR A 149 -3.37 -0.09 -16.85
N VAL A 150 -3.53 -1.41 -16.66
CA VAL A 150 -2.53 -2.42 -17.03
C VAL A 150 -2.99 -3.18 -18.25
N PHE A 151 -2.16 -3.26 -19.27
CA PHE A 151 -2.50 -3.95 -20.52
C PHE A 151 -1.33 -4.80 -21.04
N HIS A 152 -1.68 -5.90 -21.69
CA HIS A 152 -0.70 -6.79 -22.27
C HIS A 152 -0.07 -6.17 -23.54
N LYS A 153 1.26 -6.16 -23.64
CA LYS A 153 2.03 -5.57 -24.77
C LYS A 153 1.57 -6.07 -26.14
N ASN A 154 1.18 -7.32 -26.23
CA ASN A 154 0.67 -7.94 -27.47
C ASN A 154 -0.87 -7.84 -27.59
N LYS A 155 -1.52 -6.87 -26.93
CA LYS A 155 -2.97 -6.60 -27.00
C LYS A 155 -3.87 -7.81 -26.68
N LYS A 156 -3.40 -8.79 -25.90
CA LYS A 156 -4.24 -9.84 -25.34
C LYS A 156 -5.17 -9.25 -24.27
N SER A 157 -6.30 -9.91 -24.00
CA SER A 157 -7.17 -9.55 -22.87
C SER A 157 -6.41 -9.57 -21.56
N PHE A 158 -6.71 -8.63 -20.65
CA PHE A 158 -6.13 -8.61 -19.33
C PHE A 158 -6.66 -9.77 -18.49
N GLU A 159 -5.74 -10.53 -17.88
CA GLU A 159 -6.03 -11.56 -16.88
C GLU A 159 -5.14 -11.34 -15.67
N LEU A 160 -5.74 -11.09 -14.52
CA LEU A 160 -5.01 -10.77 -13.29
C LEU A 160 -4.00 -11.85 -12.90
N LYS A 161 -4.37 -13.13 -13.01
CA LYS A 161 -3.48 -14.24 -12.72
C LYS A 161 -2.26 -14.24 -13.64
N HIS A 162 -2.48 -14.08 -14.94
CA HIS A 162 -1.41 -14.01 -15.92
C HIS A 162 -0.49 -12.80 -15.69
N PHE A 163 -1.06 -11.65 -15.35
CA PHE A 163 -0.29 -10.46 -14.99
C PHE A 163 0.62 -10.70 -13.78
N ILE A 164 0.11 -11.34 -12.72
CA ILE A 164 0.90 -11.66 -11.51
C ILE A 164 2.04 -12.64 -11.81
N GLU A 165 1.80 -13.62 -12.70
CA GLU A 165 2.79 -14.64 -13.06
C GLU A 165 3.81 -14.13 -14.10
N ASN A 166 3.40 -13.21 -14.98
CA ASN A 166 4.19 -12.73 -16.13
C ASN A 166 4.16 -11.18 -16.25
N PRO A 167 4.50 -10.41 -15.20
CA PRO A 167 4.32 -8.96 -15.18
C PRO A 167 5.14 -8.22 -16.25
N LYS A 168 6.24 -8.79 -16.71
CA LYS A 168 7.09 -8.22 -17.78
C LYS A 168 6.41 -8.18 -19.15
N GLU A 169 5.34 -8.93 -19.35
CA GLU A 169 4.55 -8.90 -20.61
C GLU A 169 3.53 -7.75 -20.65
N TYR A 170 3.47 -6.95 -19.59
CA TYR A 170 2.51 -5.86 -19.44
C TYR A 170 3.16 -4.49 -19.37
N GLU A 171 2.37 -3.47 -19.63
CA GLU A 171 2.68 -2.04 -19.47
C GLU A 171 1.51 -1.30 -18.84
N THR A 172 1.74 -0.04 -18.45
CA THR A 172 0.72 0.82 -17.82
C THR A 172 0.31 1.96 -18.73
N SER A 173 -0.94 2.38 -18.61
CA SER A 173 -1.55 3.51 -19.31
C SER A 173 -2.22 4.49 -18.35
N THR A 174 -1.42 5.10 -17.47
CA THR A 174 -1.92 6.04 -16.46
C THR A 174 -1.70 7.50 -16.82
N PHE A 175 -0.94 7.76 -17.89
CA PHE A 175 -0.46 9.09 -18.25
C PHE A 175 -1.58 10.14 -18.39
N GLU A 176 -2.62 9.85 -19.16
CA GLU A 176 -3.71 10.82 -19.43
C GLU A 176 -4.53 11.09 -18.16
N TYR A 177 -4.68 10.10 -17.27
CA TYR A 177 -5.36 10.28 -15.99
C TYR A 177 -4.55 11.17 -15.05
N LEU A 178 -3.25 10.88 -14.89
CA LEU A 178 -2.36 11.63 -14.01
C LEU A 178 -2.16 13.08 -14.46
N LYS A 179 -2.19 13.33 -15.76
CA LYS A 179 -2.12 14.69 -16.34
C LYS A 179 -3.33 15.55 -15.93
N GLU A 180 -4.47 14.92 -15.71
CA GLU A 180 -5.71 15.62 -15.29
C GLU A 180 -5.89 15.65 -13.76
N SER A 181 -5.01 15.02 -13.00
CA SER A 181 -5.12 14.86 -11.55
C SER A 181 -4.40 15.98 -10.78
N ASP A 182 -5.01 16.44 -9.69
CA ASP A 182 -4.35 17.27 -8.67
C ASP A 182 -3.72 16.42 -7.58
N ILE A 183 -4.33 15.27 -7.27
CA ILE A 183 -3.92 14.31 -6.24
C ILE A 183 -3.87 12.92 -6.86
N PHE A 184 -2.85 12.13 -6.50
CA PHE A 184 -2.76 10.72 -6.82
C PHE A 184 -2.55 9.88 -5.57
N ILE A 185 -3.31 8.79 -5.42
CA ILE A 185 -3.11 7.79 -4.36
C ILE A 185 -2.80 6.44 -5.01
N SER A 186 -1.61 5.89 -4.72
CA SER A 186 -1.25 4.54 -5.09
C SER A 186 -1.74 3.56 -4.02
N ALA A 187 -2.76 2.78 -4.34
CA ALA A 187 -3.36 1.78 -3.46
C ALA A 187 -3.40 0.39 -4.11
N HIS A 188 -2.53 0.17 -5.08
CA HIS A 188 -2.42 -1.06 -5.87
C HIS A 188 -1.34 -2.00 -5.31
N TYR A 189 -1.44 -3.27 -5.68
CA TYR A 189 -0.34 -4.22 -5.50
C TYR A 189 0.73 -3.97 -6.57
N TRP A 190 1.99 -4.03 -6.16
CA TRP A 190 3.12 -3.96 -7.07
C TRP A 190 4.19 -5.00 -6.71
N ASP A 191 4.85 -5.52 -7.73
CA ASP A 191 6.00 -6.41 -7.66
C ASP A 191 7.15 -5.75 -8.43
N PRO A 192 8.44 -5.88 -8.00
CA PRO A 192 9.58 -5.25 -8.69
C PRO A 192 9.71 -5.57 -10.18
N SER A 193 9.11 -6.66 -10.65
CA SER A 193 9.06 -7.00 -12.07
C SER A 193 7.87 -6.41 -12.83
N SER A 194 6.92 -5.79 -12.12
CA SER A 194 5.75 -5.13 -12.71
C SER A 194 6.11 -3.77 -13.31
N PRO A 195 5.37 -3.29 -14.32
CA PRO A 195 5.58 -1.95 -14.86
C PRO A 195 5.31 -0.87 -13.81
N LYS A 196 6.07 0.22 -13.87
CA LYS A 196 5.85 1.41 -13.04
C LYS A 196 4.58 2.15 -13.49
N ILE A 197 3.93 2.85 -12.58
CA ILE A 197 2.71 3.62 -12.87
C ILE A 197 3.00 4.75 -13.87
N PHE A 198 4.14 5.39 -13.74
CA PHE A 198 4.65 6.37 -14.70
C PHE A 198 6.18 6.38 -14.69
N THR A 199 6.79 7.09 -15.65
CA THR A 199 8.24 7.26 -15.72
C THR A 199 8.69 8.60 -15.13
N LYS A 200 9.96 8.70 -14.75
CA LYS A 200 10.59 9.97 -14.33
C LYS A 200 10.44 11.09 -15.38
N ASN A 201 10.40 10.76 -16.64
CA ASN A 201 10.19 11.75 -17.71
C ASN A 201 8.74 12.20 -17.84
N GLN A 202 7.79 11.34 -17.53
CA GLN A 202 6.37 11.67 -17.61
C GLN A 202 5.93 12.63 -16.51
N ILE A 203 6.50 12.53 -15.30
CA ILE A 203 6.13 13.40 -14.16
C ILE A 203 6.24 14.89 -14.48
N LYS A 204 7.22 15.27 -15.28
CA LYS A 204 7.43 16.66 -15.71
C LYS A 204 6.25 17.25 -16.50
N LYS A 205 5.40 16.38 -17.06
CA LYS A 205 4.21 16.76 -17.84
C LYS A 205 2.94 16.82 -16.99
N PHE A 206 2.98 16.43 -15.73
CA PHE A 206 1.83 16.43 -14.81
C PHE A 206 1.73 17.77 -14.10
N THR A 207 1.43 18.83 -14.86
CA THR A 207 1.45 20.23 -14.35
C THR A 207 0.41 20.53 -13.30
N LYS A 208 -0.69 19.75 -13.25
CA LYS A 208 -1.75 19.87 -12.25
C LYS A 208 -1.44 19.12 -10.96
N LEU A 209 -0.66 18.06 -11.03
CA LEU A 209 -0.41 17.15 -9.91
C LEU A 209 0.40 17.83 -8.81
N LYS A 210 -0.17 17.94 -7.62
CA LYS A 210 0.41 18.61 -6.45
C LYS A 210 0.82 17.66 -5.35
N VAL A 211 0.05 16.58 -5.18
CA VAL A 211 0.24 15.64 -4.08
C VAL A 211 0.19 14.20 -4.58
N ILE A 212 1.12 13.41 -4.10
CA ILE A 212 1.12 11.95 -4.27
C ILE A 212 1.08 11.31 -2.89
N GLY A 213 0.08 10.47 -2.65
CA GLY A 213 0.00 9.56 -1.52
C GLY A 213 0.43 8.17 -1.96
N ASP A 214 1.70 7.85 -1.75
CA ASP A 214 2.21 6.52 -2.07
C ASP A 214 2.04 5.57 -0.88
N VAL A 215 0.92 4.84 -0.88
CA VAL A 215 0.61 3.85 0.17
C VAL A 215 1.44 2.58 -0.02
N THR A 216 2.00 2.34 -1.20
CA THR A 216 2.94 1.24 -1.43
C THR A 216 4.29 1.48 -0.76
N CYS A 217 4.71 2.74 -0.65
CA CYS A 217 5.94 3.28 -0.02
C CYS A 217 7.26 2.61 -0.45
N ASP A 218 7.27 1.87 -1.55
CA ASP A 218 8.46 1.19 -2.06
C ASP A 218 9.41 2.20 -2.70
N ILE A 219 10.62 2.32 -2.16
CA ILE A 219 11.65 3.20 -2.72
C ILE A 219 12.00 2.73 -4.14
N ASP A 220 11.97 3.68 -5.10
CA ASP A 220 12.12 3.41 -6.53
C ASP A 220 11.14 2.33 -7.07
N GLY A 221 10.02 2.17 -6.38
CA GLY A 221 8.96 1.22 -6.66
C GLY A 221 8.06 1.61 -7.83
N SER A 222 6.76 1.28 -7.70
CA SER A 222 5.74 1.58 -8.73
C SER A 222 5.60 3.07 -9.00
N VAL A 223 5.83 3.90 -7.98
CA VAL A 223 5.73 5.36 -8.00
C VAL A 223 7.13 5.97 -7.95
N PRO A 224 7.71 6.38 -9.09
CA PRO A 224 9.11 6.81 -9.17
C PRO A 224 9.48 8.05 -8.36
N THR A 225 8.47 8.80 -7.88
CA THR A 225 8.68 9.96 -7.00
C THR A 225 8.97 9.57 -5.55
N THR A 226 8.78 8.31 -5.18
CA THR A 226 9.09 7.82 -3.84
C THR A 226 10.58 7.50 -3.74
N ILE A 227 11.37 8.54 -3.47
CA ILE A 227 12.83 8.46 -3.35
C ILE A 227 13.29 8.02 -1.96
N LYS A 228 12.40 8.10 -0.97
CA LYS A 228 12.59 7.63 0.40
C LYS A 228 11.22 7.28 1.02
N SER A 229 11.21 6.39 1.99
CA SER A 229 10.07 6.24 2.90
C SER A 229 10.05 7.39 3.91
N THR A 230 8.87 7.64 4.48
CA THR A 230 8.66 8.67 5.50
C THR A 230 8.14 8.05 6.80
N THR A 231 8.20 8.80 7.88
CA THR A 231 7.77 8.35 9.22
C THR A 231 6.40 8.94 9.58
N ILE A 232 5.84 8.46 10.69
CA ILE A 232 4.60 9.03 11.25
C ILE A 232 4.82 10.48 11.67
N GLU A 233 5.98 10.83 12.21
CA GLU A 233 6.33 12.16 12.67
C GLU A 233 6.57 13.11 11.48
N GLU A 234 7.31 12.64 10.47
CA GLU A 234 7.63 13.37 9.25
C GLU A 234 7.01 12.64 8.04
N PRO A 235 5.69 12.78 7.80
CA PRO A 235 4.94 11.91 6.89
C PRO A 235 5.13 12.20 5.41
N ASN A 236 5.78 13.29 5.09
CA ASN A 236 5.92 13.74 3.69
C ASN A 236 7.25 14.45 3.46
N PHE A 237 7.64 14.45 2.20
CA PHE A 237 8.74 15.25 1.66
C PHE A 237 8.29 15.97 0.40
N TYR A 238 9.14 16.88 -0.09
CA TYR A 238 8.85 17.69 -1.27
C TYR A 238 9.88 17.46 -2.34
N LEU A 239 9.42 17.19 -3.56
CA LEU A 239 10.26 16.76 -4.66
C LEU A 239 10.29 17.80 -5.78
N ASN A 240 11.48 18.13 -6.26
CA ASN A 240 11.66 18.81 -7.53
C ASN A 240 11.56 17.78 -8.67
N THR A 241 10.58 17.94 -9.56
CA THR A 241 10.30 16.98 -10.63
C THR A 241 11.33 17.01 -11.77
N GLU A 242 12.15 18.05 -11.86
CA GLU A 242 13.21 18.14 -12.85
C GLU A 242 14.48 17.43 -12.40
N THR A 243 14.87 17.63 -11.15
CA THR A 243 16.12 17.08 -10.60
C THR A 243 15.93 15.77 -9.84
N PHE A 244 14.72 15.43 -9.46
CA PHE A 244 14.38 14.31 -8.55
C PHE A 244 15.09 14.41 -7.18
N LEU A 245 15.40 15.62 -6.75
CA LEU A 245 15.96 15.87 -5.42
C LEU A 245 14.88 16.37 -4.48
N GLU A 246 15.03 16.02 -3.21
CA GLU A 246 14.24 16.61 -2.12
C GLU A 246 14.57 18.10 -2.01
N ILE A 247 13.54 18.90 -1.77
CA ILE A 247 13.64 20.34 -1.63
C ILE A 247 12.77 20.82 -0.47
N GLU A 248 12.97 22.07 -0.05
CA GLU A 248 12.12 22.71 0.94
C GLU A 248 10.67 22.91 0.42
N LYS A 249 9.71 22.91 1.32
CA LYS A 249 8.27 23.06 1.02
C LYS A 249 7.97 24.24 0.08
N THR A 250 8.61 25.37 0.28
CA THR A 250 8.36 26.61 -0.50
C THR A 250 8.77 26.53 -1.98
N LYS A 251 9.56 25.53 -2.35
CA LYS A 251 10.09 25.33 -3.72
C LYS A 251 9.55 24.05 -4.36
N SER A 252 8.64 23.37 -3.69
CA SER A 252 8.15 22.06 -4.15
C SER A 252 7.25 22.17 -5.36
N ASN A 253 7.47 21.32 -6.32
CA ASN A 253 6.53 21.05 -7.41
C ASN A 253 5.53 19.96 -7.02
N ILE A 254 5.96 18.95 -6.26
CA ILE A 254 5.12 17.85 -5.77
C ILE A 254 5.45 17.53 -4.30
N ALA A 255 4.40 17.33 -3.49
CA ALA A 255 4.52 16.78 -2.15
C ALA A 255 4.22 15.27 -2.18
N VAL A 256 5.06 14.46 -1.53
CA VAL A 256 4.93 13.00 -1.50
C VAL A 256 4.77 12.54 -0.06
N MET A 257 3.70 11.81 0.23
CA MET A 257 3.48 11.06 1.46
C MET A 257 3.80 9.59 1.17
N ALA A 258 4.73 9.00 1.92
CA ALA A 258 5.18 7.62 1.75
C ALA A 258 5.53 6.97 3.10
N VAL A 259 4.60 7.08 4.06
CA VAL A 259 4.75 6.50 5.40
C VAL A 259 4.74 4.97 5.31
N ASP A 260 5.78 4.33 5.82
CA ASP A 260 5.97 2.88 5.74
C ASP A 260 5.10 2.06 6.71
N ASN A 261 4.54 2.71 7.73
CA ASN A 261 3.73 2.04 8.77
C ASN A 261 2.43 2.80 9.08
N LEU A 262 1.63 3.08 8.05
CA LEU A 262 0.36 3.82 8.15
C LEU A 262 -0.63 3.24 9.19
N PRO A 263 -0.84 1.91 9.30
CA PRO A 263 -1.78 1.36 10.28
C PRO A 263 -1.45 1.70 11.73
N SER A 264 -0.18 1.98 12.04
CA SER A 264 0.28 2.36 13.39
C SER A 264 -0.17 3.77 13.82
N GLU A 265 -0.72 4.58 12.92
CA GLU A 265 -1.38 5.83 13.30
C GLU A 265 -2.77 5.61 13.94
N LEU A 266 -3.37 4.43 13.75
CA LEU A 266 -4.62 3.98 14.40
C LEU A 266 -4.42 2.60 15.06
N PRO A 267 -3.51 2.49 16.03
CA PRO A 267 -3.03 1.19 16.51
C PRO A 267 -4.14 0.36 17.17
N ARG A 268 -5.05 0.99 17.91
CA ARG A 268 -6.17 0.29 18.57
C ARG A 268 -7.11 -0.32 17.53
N ASP A 269 -7.55 0.49 16.56
CA ASP A 269 -8.54 0.05 15.58
C ASP A 269 -7.95 -1.00 14.63
N SER A 270 -6.73 -0.78 14.14
CA SER A 270 -6.04 -1.72 13.25
C SER A 270 -5.69 -3.05 13.96
N SER A 271 -5.25 -3.00 15.23
CA SER A 271 -4.97 -4.20 16.01
C SER A 271 -6.24 -4.97 16.38
N THR A 272 -7.35 -4.28 16.63
CA THR A 272 -8.64 -4.92 16.90
C THR A 272 -9.12 -5.70 15.66
N GLU A 273 -9.04 -5.11 14.47
CA GLU A 273 -9.40 -5.81 13.22
C GLU A 273 -8.49 -7.02 12.99
N PHE A 274 -7.19 -6.85 13.15
CA PHE A 274 -6.22 -7.94 13.00
C PHE A 274 -6.48 -9.05 14.02
N GLY A 275 -6.71 -8.69 15.29
CA GLY A 275 -7.03 -9.64 16.37
C GLY A 275 -8.33 -10.41 16.10
N ASN A 276 -9.37 -9.75 15.62
CA ASN A 276 -10.61 -10.41 15.20
C ASN A 276 -10.36 -11.42 14.07
N GLY A 277 -9.51 -11.08 13.10
CA GLY A 277 -9.09 -12.02 12.08
C GLY A 277 -8.36 -13.24 12.64
N ILE A 278 -7.46 -13.05 13.61
CA ILE A 278 -6.78 -14.16 14.32
C ILE A 278 -7.81 -15.05 15.02
N VAL A 279 -8.72 -14.46 15.79
CA VAL A 279 -9.72 -15.21 16.58
C VAL A 279 -10.65 -16.01 15.67
N ASN A 280 -11.10 -15.44 14.57
CA ASN A 280 -12.10 -16.06 13.71
C ASN A 280 -11.50 -17.00 12.66
N GLU A 281 -10.33 -16.66 12.11
CA GLU A 281 -9.79 -17.34 10.94
C GLU A 281 -8.53 -18.16 11.20
N VAL A 282 -7.93 -18.06 12.39
CA VAL A 282 -6.68 -18.76 12.67
C VAL A 282 -6.85 -19.71 13.86
N ILE A 283 -7.28 -19.21 15.01
CA ILE A 283 -7.35 -20.00 16.25
C ILE A 283 -8.20 -21.27 16.10
N PRO A 284 -9.40 -21.26 15.50
CA PRO A 284 -10.19 -22.49 15.35
C PRO A 284 -9.45 -23.57 14.57
N TYR A 285 -8.74 -23.20 13.50
CA TYR A 285 -7.99 -24.13 12.65
C TYR A 285 -6.65 -24.59 13.25
N MET A 286 -6.16 -23.88 14.27
CA MET A 286 -5.02 -24.33 15.06
C MET A 286 -5.41 -25.34 16.14
N LEU A 287 -6.60 -25.19 16.72
CA LEU A 287 -7.07 -25.96 17.89
C LEU A 287 -7.91 -27.18 17.51
N GLU A 288 -8.62 -27.10 16.38
CA GLU A 288 -9.53 -28.15 15.93
C GLU A 288 -8.97 -28.86 14.69
N LYS A 289 -9.72 -28.81 13.58
CA LYS A 289 -9.33 -29.41 12.31
C LYS A 289 -8.85 -28.36 11.34
N ASP A 290 -7.56 -28.42 11.00
CA ASP A 290 -6.98 -27.57 9.94
C ASP A 290 -7.54 -28.00 8.56
N ASP A 291 -8.02 -27.03 7.80
CA ASP A 291 -8.44 -27.18 6.40
C ASP A 291 -7.26 -27.05 5.41
N GLY A 292 -6.05 -26.99 5.95
CA GLY A 292 -4.80 -26.82 5.22
C GLY A 292 -4.23 -25.38 5.31
N ARG A 293 -5.01 -24.40 5.77
CA ARG A 293 -4.55 -23.01 5.84
C ARG A 293 -3.38 -22.82 6.80
N ILE A 294 -3.36 -23.51 7.92
CA ILE A 294 -2.29 -23.47 8.91
C ILE A 294 -1.05 -24.25 8.43
N LEU A 295 -1.26 -25.47 7.94
CA LEU A 295 -0.16 -26.30 7.44
C LEU A 295 0.54 -25.62 6.25
N ASN A 296 -0.21 -25.11 5.28
CA ASN A 296 0.34 -24.43 4.10
C ASN A 296 1.08 -23.12 4.42
N SER A 297 0.81 -22.54 5.59
CA SER A 297 1.43 -21.30 6.09
C SER A 297 2.55 -21.59 7.11
N THR A 298 2.76 -22.84 7.48
CA THR A 298 3.81 -23.24 8.42
C THR A 298 5.16 -23.25 7.71
N ILE A 299 6.10 -22.46 8.23
CA ILE A 299 7.48 -22.38 7.75
C ILE A 299 8.33 -23.50 8.31
N ALA A 300 8.25 -23.71 9.64
CA ALA A 300 9.03 -24.70 10.36
C ALA A 300 8.20 -25.41 11.43
N MET A 301 8.46 -26.67 11.64
CA MET A 301 7.93 -27.48 12.75
C MET A 301 8.85 -28.67 13.05
N GLU A 302 8.82 -29.15 14.29
CA GLU A 302 9.60 -30.33 14.72
C GLU A 302 11.12 -30.23 14.41
N GLY A 303 11.65 -28.98 14.41
CA GLY A 303 13.09 -28.75 14.22
C GLY A 303 13.54 -28.75 12.76
N ARG A 304 12.62 -28.66 11.80
CA ARG A 304 12.93 -28.61 10.36
C ARG A 304 12.03 -27.63 9.63
N PHE A 305 12.52 -27.10 8.52
CA PHE A 305 11.67 -26.36 7.57
C PHE A 305 10.77 -27.33 6.80
N LEU A 306 9.54 -26.87 6.47
CA LEU A 306 8.68 -27.60 5.55
C LEU A 306 9.21 -27.47 4.11
N GLU A 307 8.85 -28.42 3.24
CA GLU A 307 9.38 -28.56 1.88
C GLU A 307 9.40 -27.26 1.09
N LYS A 308 8.31 -26.50 1.13
CA LYS A 308 8.18 -25.19 0.47
C LYS A 308 9.25 -24.17 0.90
N TYR A 309 9.82 -24.34 2.09
CA TYR A 309 10.78 -23.44 2.71
C TYR A 309 12.19 -24.02 2.85
N ASN A 310 12.47 -25.16 2.18
CA ASN A 310 13.78 -25.81 2.25
C ASN A 310 14.94 -24.92 1.82
N TYR A 311 14.70 -23.91 0.97
CA TYR A 311 15.71 -22.93 0.59
C TYR A 311 16.27 -22.11 1.78
N LEU A 312 15.55 -22.07 2.91
CA LEU A 312 16.03 -21.41 4.13
C LEU A 312 17.17 -22.18 4.80
N ASN A 313 17.37 -23.49 4.50
CA ASN A 313 18.52 -24.22 4.97
C ASN A 313 19.83 -23.63 4.44
N ASP A 314 19.88 -23.27 3.17
CA ASP A 314 21.08 -22.65 2.58
C ASP A 314 21.34 -21.27 3.22
N TYR A 315 20.27 -20.54 3.51
CA TYR A 315 20.35 -19.21 4.15
C TYR A 315 20.92 -19.28 5.57
N ILE A 316 20.47 -20.23 6.41
CA ILE A 316 20.98 -20.34 7.78
C ILE A 316 22.38 -20.96 7.86
N ASN A 317 22.84 -21.66 6.82
CA ASN A 317 24.15 -22.30 6.78
C ASN A 317 25.22 -21.47 6.04
N SER A 318 24.82 -20.42 5.32
CA SER A 318 25.74 -19.44 4.70
C SER A 318 26.19 -18.40 5.74
#